data_8c4a8aee34f34efa6fd240d59ae249e2
#
_entry.id   8c4a8aee34f34efa6fd240d59ae249e2
#
_cell.length_a   1.000
_cell.length_b   1.000
_cell.length_c   1.000
_cell.angle_alpha   90.00
_cell.angle_beta   90.00
_cell.angle_gamma   90.00
#
_symmetry.space_group_name_H-M   'P 1'
#
loop_
_entity.id
_entity.type
_entity.pdbx_description
1 polymer ?
#
loop_
_entity_poly.entity_id
_entity_poly.type
_entity_poly.pdbx_seq_one_letter_code
_entity_poly.pdbx_strand_id
1 'polypeptide(L)'
;MFHMEQKIEELLQNNLNWQQVENSLIGNWKVADFKELREMVGKLCDLADDLNHHPTVTYGYNTLRVETTTHDAANTITDKDIELAKRVSDLILK
;
A
#
# COMPACT_ATOMS: atom_id res chain seq x y z
N MET A 1 -20.10 4.49 -9.05
CA MET A 1 -19.31 4.32 -10.25
C MET A 1 -18.10 5.26 -10.30
N PHE A 2 -18.33 6.55 -10.13
CA PHE A 2 -17.22 7.51 -10.14
C PHE A 2 -16.53 7.69 -8.79
N HIS A 3 -17.10 7.11 -7.73
CA HIS A 3 -16.58 7.28 -6.38
C HIS A 3 -15.18 6.68 -6.21
N MET A 4 -14.94 5.52 -6.82
CA MET A 4 -13.65 4.86 -6.67
C MET A 4 -12.54 5.65 -7.38
N GLU A 5 -12.81 6.17 -8.56
CA GLU A 5 -11.83 7.01 -9.27
C GLU A 5 -11.46 8.24 -8.46
N GLN A 6 -12.44 8.87 -7.83
CA GLN A 6 -12.20 10.04 -6.97
C GLN A 6 -11.39 9.66 -5.74
N LYS A 7 -11.69 8.54 -5.14
CA LYS A 7 -10.95 8.06 -3.96
C LYS A 7 -9.49 7.78 -4.29
N ILE A 8 -9.27 7.15 -5.43
CA ILE A 8 -7.90 6.87 -5.90
C ILE A 8 -7.17 8.18 -6.14
N GLU A 9 -7.81 9.12 -6.83
CA GLU A 9 -7.20 10.40 -7.14
C GLU A 9 -6.82 11.16 -5.87
N GLU A 10 -7.71 11.20 -4.88
CA GLU A 10 -7.42 11.84 -3.61
C GLU A 10 -6.26 11.17 -2.88
N LEU A 11 -6.24 9.84 -2.90
CA LEU A 11 -5.15 9.09 -2.28
C LEU A 11 -3.82 9.47 -2.91
N LEU A 12 -3.76 9.48 -4.24
CA LEU A 12 -2.51 9.76 -4.96
C LEU A 12 -2.05 11.19 -4.79
N GLN A 13 -2.98 12.13 -4.70
CA GLN A 13 -2.64 13.54 -4.48
C GLN A 13 -2.04 13.77 -3.10
N ASN A 14 -2.50 13.04 -2.11
CA ASN A 14 -2.06 13.20 -0.74
C ASN A 14 -0.91 12.29 -0.34
N ASN A 15 -0.55 11.32 -1.19
CA ASN A 15 0.47 10.33 -0.89
C ASN A 15 1.31 10.07 -2.13
N LEU A 16 2.35 10.86 -2.31
CA LEU A 16 3.17 10.87 -3.53
C LEU A 16 3.94 9.57 -3.77
N ASN A 17 4.04 8.71 -2.76
CA ASN A 17 4.70 7.43 -2.90
C ASN A 17 3.85 6.39 -3.63
N TRP A 18 2.55 6.64 -3.75
CA TRP A 18 1.62 5.72 -4.38
C TRP A 18 1.30 6.12 -5.81
N GLN A 19 1.09 5.11 -6.65
CA GLN A 19 0.60 5.32 -8.00
C GLN A 19 -0.32 4.16 -8.37
N GLN A 20 -1.19 4.41 -9.33
CA GLN A 20 -2.04 3.38 -9.88
C GLN A 20 -1.38 2.83 -11.13
N VAL A 21 -1.23 1.51 -11.18
CA VAL A 21 -0.74 0.81 -12.37
C VAL A 21 -1.78 -0.24 -12.72
N GLU A 22 -2.51 -0.01 -13.79
CA GLU A 22 -3.62 -0.89 -14.20
C GLU A 22 -4.64 -1.03 -13.06
N ASN A 23 -4.80 -2.22 -12.53
CA ASN A 23 -5.79 -2.54 -11.51
C ASN A 23 -5.18 -2.65 -10.12
N SER A 24 -4.02 -2.06 -9.90
CA SER A 24 -3.32 -2.13 -8.64
C SER A 24 -2.89 -0.76 -8.16
N LEU A 25 -2.76 -0.62 -6.85
CA LEU A 25 -2.10 0.53 -6.22
C LEU A 25 -0.72 0.07 -5.80
N ILE A 26 0.30 0.84 -6.16
CA ILE A 26 1.69 0.49 -5.88
C ILE A 26 2.35 1.66 -5.16
N GLY A 27 2.91 1.38 -3.99
CA GLY A 27 3.67 2.35 -3.23
C GLY A 27 5.13 1.95 -3.17
N ASN A 28 6.03 2.94 -3.24
CA ASN A 28 7.46 2.73 -3.20
C ASN A 28 8.10 3.70 -2.22
N TRP A 29 9.00 3.17 -1.38
CA TRP A 29 9.70 3.97 -0.38
C TRP A 29 11.15 3.57 -0.30
N LYS A 30 11.99 4.52 0.11
CA LYS A 30 13.34 4.24 0.55
C LYS A 30 13.38 4.41 2.07
N VAL A 31 14.12 3.52 2.73
CA VAL A 31 14.30 3.58 4.18
C VAL A 31 15.78 3.72 4.50
N ALA A 32 16.09 4.08 5.74
CA ALA A 32 17.45 4.40 6.14
C ALA A 32 18.39 3.19 6.08
N ASP A 33 17.93 2.05 6.58
CA ASP A 33 18.74 0.84 6.64
C ASP A 33 17.85 -0.41 6.69
N PHE A 34 18.48 -1.57 6.62
CA PHE A 34 17.77 -2.84 6.58
C PHE A 34 17.05 -3.16 7.89
N LYS A 35 17.59 -2.71 9.01
CA LYS A 35 16.95 -2.93 10.30
C LYS A 35 15.59 -2.22 10.38
N GLU A 36 15.57 -0.97 9.93
CA GLU A 36 14.32 -0.21 9.87
C GLU A 36 13.32 -0.85 8.91
N LEU A 37 13.81 -1.30 7.75
CA LEU A 37 12.99 -1.98 6.77
C LEU A 37 12.34 -3.23 7.37
N ARG A 38 13.11 -4.03 8.08
CA ARG A 38 12.60 -5.26 8.70
C ARG A 38 11.49 -4.97 9.70
N GLU A 39 11.64 -3.91 10.47
CA GLU A 39 10.62 -3.49 11.43
C GLU A 39 9.35 -3.05 10.71
N MET A 40 9.50 -2.31 9.63
CA MET A 40 8.36 -1.86 8.83
C MET A 40 7.62 -3.03 8.19
N VAL A 41 8.34 -4.00 7.65
CA VAL A 41 7.73 -5.18 7.05
C VAL A 41 6.92 -5.95 8.09
N GLY A 42 7.44 -6.09 9.31
CA GLY A 42 6.72 -6.73 10.39
C GLY A 42 5.41 -6.03 10.72
N LYS A 43 5.46 -4.70 10.86
CA LYS A 43 4.26 -3.91 11.14
C LYS A 43 3.26 -3.97 9.99
N LEU A 44 3.76 -4.03 8.78
CA LEU A 44 2.93 -4.13 7.58
C LEU A 44 2.20 -5.46 7.55
N CYS A 45 2.86 -6.54 7.94
CA CYS A 45 2.23 -7.85 8.04
C CYS A 45 1.11 -7.84 9.07
N ASP A 46 1.33 -7.22 10.22
CA ASP A 46 0.30 -7.09 11.26
C ASP A 46 -0.90 -6.29 10.75
N LEU A 47 -0.63 -5.21 10.04
CA LEU A 47 -1.69 -4.38 9.46
C LEU A 47 -2.52 -5.15 8.45
N ALA A 48 -1.87 -5.93 7.59
CA ALA A 48 -2.55 -6.74 6.59
C ALA A 48 -3.49 -7.75 7.25
N ASP A 49 -3.04 -8.36 8.34
CA ASP A 49 -3.87 -9.30 9.10
C ASP A 49 -5.05 -8.58 9.74
N ASP A 50 -4.81 -7.41 10.34
CA ASP A 50 -5.88 -6.64 10.98
C ASP A 50 -6.96 -6.22 10.00
N LEU A 51 -6.57 -5.84 8.79
CA LEU A 51 -7.50 -5.44 7.74
C LEU A 51 -8.06 -6.63 6.96
N ASN A 52 -7.51 -7.81 7.17
CA ASN A 52 -7.82 -9.00 6.42
C ASN A 52 -7.70 -8.74 4.91
N HIS A 53 -6.64 -8.05 4.53
CA HIS A 53 -6.37 -7.70 3.14
C HIS A 53 -4.86 -7.69 2.95
N HIS A 54 -4.35 -8.62 2.15
CA HIS A 54 -2.92 -8.91 2.09
C HIS A 54 -2.29 -8.42 0.79
N PRO A 55 -1.39 -7.44 0.87
CA PRO A 55 -0.69 -6.94 -0.32
C PRO A 55 0.47 -7.82 -0.69
N THR A 56 1.01 -7.61 -1.89
CA THR A 56 2.30 -8.17 -2.26
C THR A 56 3.37 -7.18 -1.82
N VAL A 57 4.35 -7.64 -1.06
CA VAL A 57 5.42 -6.81 -0.52
C VAL A 57 6.75 -7.27 -1.11
N THR A 58 7.47 -6.35 -1.68
CA THR A 58 8.80 -6.60 -2.23
C THR A 58 9.77 -5.66 -1.55
N TYR A 59 10.89 -6.18 -1.06
CA TYR A 59 11.86 -5.31 -0.42
C TYR A 59 13.29 -5.74 -0.77
N GLY A 60 14.15 -4.76 -0.78
CA GLY A 60 15.57 -4.97 -0.97
C GLY A 60 16.32 -4.50 0.27
N TYR A 61 17.54 -4.04 0.10
CA TYR A 61 18.35 -3.58 1.22
C TYR A 61 17.75 -2.38 1.95
N ASN A 62 17.32 -1.38 1.20
CA ASN A 62 16.71 -0.17 1.78
C ASN A 62 15.53 0.34 0.97
N THR A 63 14.87 -0.54 0.24
CA THR A 63 13.71 -0.19 -0.57
C THR A 63 12.53 -1.05 -0.19
N LEU A 64 11.34 -0.47 -0.26
CA LEU A 64 10.10 -1.16 0.06
C LEU A 64 9.09 -0.87 -1.03
N ARG A 65 8.45 -1.91 -1.56
CA ARG A 65 7.39 -1.79 -2.55
C ARG A 65 6.19 -2.57 -2.06
N VAL A 66 5.03 -1.92 -2.06
CA VAL A 66 3.78 -2.53 -1.62
C VAL A 66 2.78 -2.43 -2.78
N GLU A 67 2.23 -3.55 -3.17
CA GLU A 67 1.25 -3.61 -4.25
C GLU A 67 -0.03 -4.22 -3.73
N THR A 68 -1.16 -3.54 -3.93
CA THR A 68 -2.44 -4.03 -3.46
C THR A 68 -3.51 -3.98 -4.54
N THR A 69 -4.31 -5.03 -4.60
CA THR A 69 -5.50 -5.14 -5.45
C THR A 69 -6.44 -6.11 -4.75
N THR A 70 -7.72 -6.09 -5.10
CA THR A 70 -8.69 -6.97 -4.45
C THR A 70 -9.00 -8.15 -5.37
N HIS A 71 -8.45 -9.32 -5.03
CA HIS A 71 -8.60 -10.54 -5.84
C HIS A 71 -10.07 -10.98 -5.96
N ASP A 72 -10.82 -10.88 -4.87
CA ASP A 72 -12.23 -11.28 -4.85
C ASP A 72 -13.11 -10.41 -5.73
N ALA A 73 -12.64 -9.23 -6.10
CA ALA A 73 -13.34 -8.30 -6.99
C ALA A 73 -12.71 -8.31 -8.38
N ALA A 74 -12.31 -9.49 -8.88
CA ALA A 74 -11.71 -9.68 -10.19
C ALA A 74 -10.44 -8.85 -10.37
N ASN A 75 -9.63 -8.76 -9.31
CA ASN A 75 -8.37 -8.01 -9.32
C ASN A 75 -8.58 -6.55 -9.66
N THR A 76 -9.52 -5.90 -8.98
CA THR A 76 -9.75 -4.46 -9.12
C THR A 76 -9.46 -3.75 -7.81
N ILE A 77 -9.31 -2.44 -7.90
CA ILE A 77 -9.09 -1.61 -6.70
C ILE A 77 -10.43 -1.36 -6.03
N THR A 78 -10.49 -1.64 -4.72
CA THR A 78 -11.70 -1.41 -3.92
C THR A 78 -11.35 -0.56 -2.70
N ASP A 79 -12.34 -0.29 -1.85
CA ASP A 79 -12.12 0.45 -0.60
C ASP A 79 -11.09 -0.25 0.29
N LYS A 80 -10.97 -1.56 0.19
CA LYS A 80 -9.97 -2.31 0.97
C LYS A 80 -8.56 -1.86 0.61
N ASP A 81 -8.30 -1.64 -0.67
CA ASP A 81 -6.99 -1.19 -1.15
C ASP A 81 -6.72 0.25 -0.74
N ILE A 82 -7.73 1.11 -0.80
CA ILE A 82 -7.62 2.50 -0.37
C ILE A 82 -7.28 2.57 1.10
N GLU A 83 -7.99 1.79 1.93
CA GLU A 83 -7.76 1.76 3.37
C GLU A 83 -6.36 1.25 3.68
N LEU A 84 -5.94 0.17 3.03
CA LEU A 84 -4.60 -0.39 3.23
C LEU A 84 -3.53 0.64 2.86
N ALA A 85 -3.68 1.31 1.72
CA ALA A 85 -2.70 2.30 1.27
C ALA A 85 -2.58 3.46 2.26
N LYS A 86 -3.69 3.96 2.78
CA LYS A 86 -3.68 5.03 3.76
C LYS A 86 -2.97 4.62 5.04
N ARG A 87 -3.27 3.41 5.53
CA ARG A 87 -2.68 2.89 6.76
C ARG A 87 -1.18 2.63 6.60
N VAL A 88 -0.79 2.10 5.44
CA VAL A 88 0.62 1.88 5.14
C VAL A 88 1.37 3.21 5.11
N SER A 89 0.79 4.23 4.47
CA SER A 89 1.41 5.56 4.42
C SER A 89 1.60 6.13 5.81
N ASP A 90 0.58 6.03 6.67
CA ASP A 90 0.67 6.52 8.05
C ASP A 90 1.77 5.80 8.83
N LEU A 91 1.89 4.51 8.63
CA LEU A 91 2.85 3.68 9.33
C LEU A 91 4.29 4.01 8.92
N ILE A 92 4.52 4.27 7.65
CA ILE A 92 5.87 4.52 7.13
C ILE A 92 6.31 5.96 7.37
N LEU A 93 5.40 6.91 7.28
CA LEU A 93 5.74 8.33 7.43
C LEU A 93 5.89 8.77 8.88
N LYS A 94 5.67 7.89 9.81
CA LYS A 94 5.96 8.16 11.21
C LYS A 94 7.40 7.78 11.52
#